data_221c08cde18c08840bc2091365a81e06
#
_entry.id   221c08cde18c08840bc2091365a81e06
#
_cell.length_a   1.000
_cell.length_b   1.000
_cell.length_c   1.000
_cell.angle_alpha   90.00
_cell.angle_beta   90.00
_cell.angle_gamma   90.00
#
_symmetry.space_group_name_H-M   'P 1'
#
loop_
_entity.id
_entity.type
_entity.pdbx_description
1 polymer ?
#
loop_
_entity_poly.entity_id
_entity_poly.type
_entity_poly.pdbx_seq_one_letter_code
_entity_poly.pdbx_strand_id
1 'polypeptide(L)' 'KDKQALAVQLYNEKKHTVAQICVLMGISRPTLYKYIESARLFKK' A
#
# COMPACT_ATOMS: atom_id res chain seq x y z
N LYS A 1 -1.00 13.51 -1.07
CA LYS A 1 -2.32 13.46 -1.42
C LYS A 1 -2.70 12.10 -1.98
N ASP A 2 -1.81 11.36 -2.41
CA ASP A 2 -2.08 10.07 -2.94
C ASP A 2 -1.66 9.00 -1.97
N LYS A 3 -2.52 8.72 -1.03
CA LYS A 3 -2.22 7.69 -0.05
C LYS A 3 -2.02 6.34 -0.72
N GLN A 4 -2.81 6.11 -1.77
CA GLN A 4 -2.69 4.84 -2.46
C GLN A 4 -1.30 4.67 -3.07
N ALA A 5 -0.82 5.69 -3.73
CA ALA A 5 0.48 5.62 -4.36
C ALA A 5 1.58 5.43 -3.31
N LEU A 6 1.47 6.14 -2.20
CA LEU A 6 2.46 6.02 -1.15
C LEU A 6 2.46 4.62 -0.55
N ALA A 7 1.27 4.08 -0.30
CA ALA A 7 1.18 2.74 0.27
C ALA A 7 1.80 1.71 -0.66
N VAL A 8 1.53 1.82 -1.95
CA VAL A 8 2.09 0.88 -2.90
C VAL A 8 3.60 1.03 -2.98
N GLN A 9 4.08 2.24 -2.91
CA GLN A 9 5.51 2.48 -2.96
C GLN A 9 6.20 1.83 -1.76
N LEU A 10 5.65 2.01 -0.58
CA LEU A 10 6.22 1.39 0.61
C LEU A 10 6.22 -0.12 0.49
N TYR A 11 5.17 -0.65 -0.08
CA TYR A 11 5.06 -2.09 -0.24
C TYR A 11 6.12 -2.61 -1.22
N ASN A 12 6.33 -1.89 -2.29
CA ASN A 12 7.28 -2.30 -3.31
C ASN A 12 8.71 -2.20 -2.84
N GLU A 13 8.98 -1.28 -1.95
CA GLU A 13 10.34 -1.11 -1.43
C GLU A 13 10.73 -2.29 -0.56
N LYS A 14 9.75 -2.95 0.00
CA LYS A 14 9.99 -4.14 0.83
C LYS A 14 10.85 -3.83 2.04
N LYS A 15 10.94 -2.60 2.43
CA LYS A 15 11.64 -2.22 3.63
C LYS A 15 10.74 -2.24 4.84
N HIS A 16 9.44 -2.38 4.61
CA HIS A 16 8.47 -2.41 5.68
C HIS A 16 7.55 -3.60 5.48
N THR A 17 7.11 -4.16 6.59
CA THR A 17 6.14 -5.24 6.51
C THR A 17 4.76 -4.66 6.27
N VAL A 18 3.83 -5.53 5.87
CA VAL A 18 2.46 -5.10 5.66
C VAL A 18 1.91 -4.46 6.93
N ALA A 19 2.20 -5.07 8.07
CA ALA A 19 1.72 -4.52 9.33
C ALA A 19 2.26 -3.13 9.56
N GLN A 20 3.54 -2.93 9.28
CA GLN A 20 4.15 -1.64 9.49
C GLN A 20 3.56 -0.59 8.56
N ILE A 21 3.35 -0.95 7.32
CA ILE A 21 2.76 -0.01 6.37
C ILE A 21 1.38 0.40 6.83
N CYS A 22 0.60 -0.55 7.32
CA CYS A 22 -0.74 -0.24 7.80
C CYS A 22 -0.68 0.77 8.95
N VAL A 23 0.26 0.59 9.85
CA VAL A 23 0.40 1.50 10.98
C VAL A 23 0.85 2.87 10.49
N LEU A 24 1.82 2.90 9.60
CA LEU A 24 2.34 4.16 9.08
C LEU A 24 1.27 4.94 8.34
N MET A 25 0.46 4.24 7.57
CA MET A 25 -0.57 4.87 6.78
C MET A 25 -1.85 5.10 7.55
N GLY A 26 -1.99 4.43 8.69
CA GLY A 26 -3.22 4.53 9.45
C GLY A 26 -4.38 3.83 8.78
N ILE A 27 -4.11 2.71 8.13
CA ILE A 27 -5.15 1.95 7.44
C ILE A 27 -5.10 0.51 7.93
N SER A 28 -6.12 -0.25 7.56
CA SER A 28 -6.15 -1.66 7.91
C SER A 28 -5.59 -2.48 6.76
N ARG A 29 -5.32 -3.76 7.04
CA ARG A 29 -4.74 -4.63 6.03
C ARG A 29 -5.62 -4.77 4.80
N PRO A 30 -6.92 -5.01 4.94
CA PRO A 30 -7.76 -5.11 3.76
C PRO A 30 -7.67 -3.86 2.89
N THR A 31 -7.59 -2.71 3.52
CA THR A 31 -7.49 -1.46 2.78
C THR A 31 -6.17 -1.39 2.02
N LEU A 32 -5.10 -1.82 2.66
CA LEU A 32 -3.80 -1.82 1.99
C LEU A 32 -3.81 -2.73 0.77
N TYR A 33 -4.38 -3.91 0.93
CA TYR A 33 -4.44 -4.85 -0.20
C TYR A 33 -5.29 -4.27 -1.32
N LYS A 34 -6.32 -3.55 -0.97
CA LYS A 34 -7.14 -2.91 -1.98
C LYS A 34 -6.32 -1.92 -2.79
N TYR A 35 -5.52 -1.13 -2.10
CA TYR A 35 -4.65 -0.18 -2.77
C TYR A 35 -3.70 -0.89 -3.72
N ILE A 36 -3.10 -1.95 -3.25
CA ILE A 36 -2.12 -2.67 -4.05
C ILE A 36 -2.79 -3.28 -5.28
N GLU A 37 -3.94 -3.87 -5.08
CA GLU A 37 -4.63 -4.49 -6.20
C GLU A 37 -5.05 -3.46 -7.23
N SER A 38 -5.51 -2.32 -6.77
CA SER A 38 -5.90 -1.26 -7.67
C SER A 38 -4.72 -0.80 -8.52
N ALA A 39 -3.57 -0.70 -7.89
CA ALA A 39 -2.37 -0.28 -8.61
C ALA A 39 -1.96 -1.33 -9.63
N ARG A 40 -2.12 -2.59 -9.29
CA ARG A 40 -1.77 -3.66 -10.22
C ARG A 40 -2.66 -3.64 -11.44
N LEU A 41 -3.92 -3.36 -11.23
CA LEU A 41 -4.84 -3.29 -12.36
C LEU A 41 -4.51 -2.13 -13.27
N PHE A 42 -4.08 -1.03 -12.67
CA PHE A 42 -3.75 0.15 -13.44
C PHE A 42 -2.46 0.00 -14.19
N LYS A 43 -1.54 -0.67 -13.58
CA LYS A 43 -0.25 -0.80 -14.15
C LYS A 43 -0.31 -1.72 -15.35
N LYS A 44 0.22 -1.39 -16.39
CA LYS A 44 0.10 -2.28 -17.51
C LYS A 44 1.33 -2.91 -17.91
#